data_0106f613d6e235f7c11c692e7f387cc2
#
_entry.id   0106f613d6e235f7c11c692e7f387cc2
#
_cell.length_a   1.000
_cell.length_b   1.000
_cell.length_c   1.000
_cell.angle_alpha   90.00
_cell.angle_beta   90.00
_cell.angle_gamma   90.00
#
_symmetry.space_group_name_H-M   'P 1'
#
loop_
_entity.id
_entity.type
_entity.pdbx_description
1 polymer ?
#
loop_
_entity_poly.entity_id
_entity_poly.type
_entity_poly.pdbx_seq_one_letter_code
_entity_poly.pdbx_strand_id
1 'polypeptide(L)'
;MTAWLRRGAAAASLAGERGDLWPPATLASLVYLGWLPLLAVVAPPNGNDLEYFGVSLITSGAYPWNVVALCVAAVAGFVLLLLAAAVAEIALAGLLRRRPTRAASRTALSGLAVLLLATLPVIVAAAALVSGIVAVAPGVYISPDVQTPVLLRLAGALLPHLAGVALAILAGQVFGGLALRLAIHDAGHDTAGAIRLALRRIARDPWGPFGVALVGWLKDLVLLAGSYAALRALWAPVADRMSGGPLTRPETLLLLVGFVGIWLGILALGGALHAWISAWWHAELSPAGTPAVAAPLPTTQPDPM
;
A
#
# COMPACT_ATOMS: atom_id res chain seq x y z
N MET A 1 -0.07 2.21 -27.60
CA MET A 1 -0.68 1.15 -26.74
C MET A 1 0.12 -0.15 -26.75
N THR A 2 0.49 -0.69 -27.91
CA THR A 2 1.21 -1.98 -28.03
C THR A 2 2.59 -2.02 -27.34
N ALA A 3 3.38 -0.94 -27.36
CA ALA A 3 4.68 -0.88 -26.70
C ALA A 3 4.57 -0.84 -25.17
N TRP A 4 3.59 -0.13 -24.62
CA TRP A 4 3.30 -0.05 -23.20
C TRP A 4 2.87 -1.41 -22.63
N LEU A 5 1.94 -2.11 -23.30
CA LEU A 5 1.51 -3.47 -22.92
C LEU A 5 2.66 -4.48 -22.97
N ARG A 6 3.53 -4.37 -23.98
CA ARG A 6 4.73 -5.24 -24.08
C ARG A 6 5.68 -5.03 -22.89
N ARG A 7 5.89 -3.79 -22.45
CA ARG A 7 6.69 -3.51 -21.24
C ARG A 7 6.07 -4.11 -19.99
N GLY A 8 4.73 -4.02 -19.85
CA GLY A 8 4.01 -4.64 -18.75
C GLY A 8 4.11 -6.17 -18.74
N ALA A 9 4.00 -6.81 -19.90
CA ALA A 9 4.16 -8.26 -20.05
C ALA A 9 5.59 -8.72 -19.75
N ALA A 10 6.61 -8.00 -20.26
CA ALA A 10 8.01 -8.27 -19.95
C ALA A 10 8.33 -8.10 -18.45
N ALA A 11 7.73 -7.11 -17.80
CA ALA A 11 7.85 -6.92 -16.35
C ALA A 11 7.21 -8.08 -15.57
N ALA A 12 6.07 -8.64 -16.07
CA ALA A 12 5.42 -9.79 -15.44
C ALA A 12 6.26 -11.06 -15.56
N SER A 13 6.83 -11.33 -16.74
CA SER A 13 7.77 -12.43 -16.94
C SER A 13 8.97 -12.31 -16.00
N LEU A 14 9.60 -11.12 -15.95
CA LEU A 14 10.72 -10.85 -15.05
C LEU A 14 10.38 -11.11 -13.58
N ALA A 15 9.23 -10.65 -13.11
CA ALA A 15 8.79 -10.86 -11.73
C ALA A 15 8.50 -12.34 -11.43
N GLY A 16 7.99 -13.10 -12.42
CA GLY A 16 7.74 -14.53 -12.29
C GLY A 16 9.02 -15.38 -12.28
N GLU A 17 10.02 -15.00 -13.08
CA GLU A 17 11.29 -15.73 -13.20
C GLU A 17 12.26 -15.44 -12.04
N ARG A 18 12.12 -14.28 -11.39
CA ARG A 18 13.04 -13.81 -10.35
C ARG A 18 12.42 -13.85 -8.96
N GLY A 19 12.48 -15.04 -8.33
CA GLY A 19 11.96 -15.23 -6.96
C GLY A 19 12.69 -14.39 -5.90
N ASP A 20 13.92 -13.90 -6.17
CA ASP A 20 14.67 -13.00 -5.29
C ASP A 20 14.00 -11.61 -5.12
N LEU A 21 13.11 -11.23 -6.04
CA LEU A 21 12.31 -9.99 -5.93
C LEU A 21 11.15 -10.09 -4.93
N TRP A 22 10.69 -11.31 -4.65
CA TRP A 22 9.47 -11.50 -3.86
C TRP A 22 9.59 -11.09 -2.39
N PRO A 23 10.68 -11.42 -1.64
CA PRO A 23 10.77 -11.05 -0.24
C PRO A 23 10.66 -9.52 0.02
N PRO A 24 11.46 -8.65 -0.64
CA PRO A 24 11.31 -7.20 -0.43
C PRO A 24 9.97 -6.67 -0.97
N ALA A 25 9.44 -7.24 -2.05
CA ALA A 25 8.13 -6.86 -2.57
C ALA A 25 6.99 -7.28 -1.64
N THR A 26 7.08 -8.44 -0.98
CA THR A 26 6.13 -8.89 0.04
C THR A 26 6.17 -7.98 1.26
N LEU A 27 7.36 -7.57 1.69
CA LEU A 27 7.49 -6.59 2.78
C LEU A 27 6.86 -5.24 2.41
N ALA A 28 7.09 -4.74 1.20
CA ALA A 28 6.44 -3.52 0.72
C ALA A 28 4.92 -3.67 0.67
N SER A 29 4.41 -4.77 0.11
CA SER A 29 2.97 -5.07 0.06
C SER A 29 2.34 -5.17 1.45
N LEU A 30 3.01 -5.83 2.41
CA LEU A 30 2.58 -5.90 3.80
C LEU A 30 2.47 -4.51 4.42
N VAL A 31 3.52 -3.67 4.26
CA VAL A 31 3.59 -2.34 4.86
C VAL A 31 2.53 -1.40 4.27
N TYR A 32 2.28 -1.46 2.96
CA TYR A 32 1.30 -0.59 2.33
C TYR A 32 -0.14 -0.96 2.67
N LEU A 33 -0.55 -2.20 2.43
CA LEU A 33 -1.96 -2.58 2.53
C LEU A 33 -2.20 -3.99 3.11
N GLY A 34 -1.19 -4.85 3.15
CA GLY A 34 -1.36 -6.27 3.45
C GLY A 34 -1.84 -6.59 4.87
N TRP A 35 -1.66 -5.68 5.82
CA TRP A 35 -2.15 -5.82 7.20
C TRP A 35 -3.61 -5.36 7.37
N LEU A 36 -4.12 -4.48 6.50
CA LEU A 36 -5.47 -3.92 6.62
C LEU A 36 -6.59 -4.96 6.59
N PRO A 37 -6.62 -5.93 5.65
CA PRO A 37 -7.66 -6.94 5.63
C PRO A 37 -7.67 -7.82 6.88
N LEU A 38 -6.47 -8.14 7.40
CA LEU A 38 -6.33 -8.90 8.63
C LEU A 38 -6.95 -8.14 9.81
N LEU A 39 -6.57 -6.87 9.98
CA LEU A 39 -7.08 -6.03 11.06
C LEU A 39 -8.61 -5.85 10.95
N ALA A 40 -9.11 -5.56 9.74
CA ALA A 40 -10.54 -5.36 9.51
C ALA A 40 -11.40 -6.62 9.78
N VAL A 41 -10.80 -7.81 9.66
CA VAL A 41 -11.49 -9.07 9.90
C VAL A 41 -11.40 -9.52 11.36
N VAL A 42 -10.20 -9.45 11.96
CA VAL A 42 -9.95 -9.94 13.32
C VAL A 42 -10.45 -8.94 14.38
N ALA A 43 -10.30 -7.65 14.10
CA ALA A 43 -10.73 -6.57 15.00
C ALA A 43 -11.59 -5.56 14.20
N PRO A 44 -12.80 -5.97 13.75
CA PRO A 44 -13.65 -5.07 12.99
C PRO A 44 -13.99 -3.83 13.83
N PRO A 45 -13.80 -2.62 13.29
CA PRO A 45 -14.13 -1.41 14.01
C PRO A 45 -15.63 -1.41 14.31
N ASN A 46 -15.98 -1.39 15.60
CA ASN A 46 -17.34 -1.26 16.08
C ASN A 46 -17.55 0.20 16.53
N GLY A 47 -18.65 0.82 16.10
CA GLY A 47 -18.97 2.20 16.47
C GLY A 47 -19.04 2.41 17.98
N ASN A 48 -19.63 1.46 18.71
CA ASN A 48 -19.73 1.51 20.16
C ASN A 48 -18.34 1.47 20.83
N ASP A 49 -17.44 0.58 20.35
CA ASP A 49 -16.10 0.46 20.92
C ASP A 49 -15.29 1.74 20.67
N LEU A 50 -15.46 2.37 19.50
CA LEU A 50 -14.82 3.65 19.20
C LEU A 50 -15.36 4.77 20.09
N GLU A 51 -16.68 4.79 20.34
CA GLU A 51 -17.31 5.74 21.25
C GLU A 51 -16.82 5.55 22.68
N TYR A 52 -16.85 4.32 23.21
CA TYR A 52 -16.32 4.01 24.53
C TYR A 52 -14.84 4.35 24.67
N PHE A 53 -14.04 4.07 23.66
CA PHE A 53 -12.64 4.45 23.64
C PHE A 53 -12.47 5.97 23.66
N GLY A 54 -13.22 6.71 22.84
CA GLY A 54 -13.21 8.19 22.82
C GLY A 54 -13.61 8.78 24.19
N VAL A 55 -14.71 8.29 24.77
CA VAL A 55 -15.16 8.72 26.09
C VAL A 55 -14.09 8.40 27.17
N SER A 56 -13.51 7.20 27.13
CA SER A 56 -12.46 6.82 28.10
C SER A 56 -11.21 7.69 28.02
N LEU A 57 -10.83 8.14 26.82
CA LEU A 57 -9.73 9.08 26.63
C LEU A 57 -10.02 10.43 27.25
N ILE A 58 -11.23 10.96 27.08
CA ILE A 58 -11.62 12.29 27.56
C ILE A 58 -11.87 12.29 29.07
N THR A 59 -12.47 11.22 29.61
CA THR A 59 -12.81 11.11 31.02
C THR A 59 -11.66 10.61 31.89
N SER A 60 -10.56 10.14 31.29
CA SER A 60 -9.38 9.73 32.02
C SER A 60 -8.70 10.93 32.69
N GLY A 61 -8.18 10.76 33.91
CA GLY A 61 -7.43 11.80 34.61
C GLY A 61 -6.13 12.24 33.90
N ALA A 62 -5.77 11.60 32.79
CA ALA A 62 -4.60 11.91 31.96
C ALA A 62 -4.92 12.79 30.75
N TYR A 63 -6.18 13.22 30.57
CA TYR A 63 -6.55 14.14 29.48
C TYR A 63 -5.92 15.53 29.73
N PRO A 64 -5.36 16.23 28.72
CA PRO A 64 -5.30 15.87 27.29
C PRO A 64 -4.05 15.05 26.88
N TRP A 65 -3.16 14.70 27.80
CA TRP A 65 -1.86 14.11 27.51
C TRP A 65 -1.93 12.73 26.88
N ASN A 66 -2.94 11.92 27.24
CA ASN A 66 -3.19 10.62 26.62
C ASN A 66 -3.56 10.77 25.13
N VAL A 67 -4.35 11.79 24.75
CA VAL A 67 -4.69 12.08 23.36
C VAL A 67 -3.44 12.53 22.59
N VAL A 68 -2.64 13.42 23.19
CA VAL A 68 -1.36 13.85 22.60
C VAL A 68 -0.43 12.66 22.39
N ALA A 69 -0.28 11.80 23.40
CA ALA A 69 0.56 10.60 23.30
C ALA A 69 0.07 9.64 22.19
N LEU A 70 -1.24 9.44 22.08
CA LEU A 70 -1.83 8.62 21.01
C LEU A 70 -1.56 9.21 19.62
N CYS A 71 -1.73 10.53 19.46
CA CYS A 71 -1.43 11.22 18.21
C CYS A 71 0.06 11.11 17.83
N VAL A 72 0.96 11.31 18.81
CA VAL A 72 2.40 11.17 18.59
C VAL A 72 2.75 9.73 18.20
N ALA A 73 2.20 8.74 18.90
CA ALA A 73 2.41 7.33 18.57
C ALA A 73 1.90 6.97 17.18
N ALA A 74 0.71 7.48 16.79
CA ALA A 74 0.15 7.26 15.45
C ALA A 74 1.01 7.88 14.36
N VAL A 75 1.48 9.12 14.54
CA VAL A 75 2.39 9.79 13.60
C VAL A 75 3.73 9.07 13.51
N ALA A 76 4.31 8.68 14.64
CA ALA A 76 5.58 7.94 14.66
C ALA A 76 5.43 6.58 13.97
N GLY A 77 4.36 5.83 14.26
CA GLY A 77 4.04 4.57 13.59
C GLY A 77 3.88 4.74 12.08
N PHE A 78 3.16 5.77 11.64
CA PHE A 78 2.99 6.08 10.22
C PHE A 78 4.33 6.39 9.52
N VAL A 79 5.18 7.22 10.14
CA VAL A 79 6.52 7.53 9.61
C VAL A 79 7.40 6.28 9.53
N LEU A 80 7.35 5.41 10.54
CA LEU A 80 8.08 4.13 10.52
C LEU A 80 7.60 3.21 9.41
N LEU A 81 6.30 3.12 9.17
CA LEU A 81 5.74 2.36 8.05
C LEU A 81 6.22 2.90 6.70
N LEU A 82 6.19 4.21 6.49
CA LEU A 82 6.70 4.81 5.26
C LEU A 82 8.21 4.61 5.09
N LEU A 83 8.98 4.65 6.17
CA LEU A 83 10.41 4.34 6.12
C LEU A 83 10.66 2.88 5.74
N ALA A 84 9.92 1.95 6.32
CA ALA A 84 9.99 0.52 5.97
C ALA A 84 9.62 0.28 4.50
N ALA A 85 8.58 0.96 3.99
CA ALA A 85 8.21 0.93 2.58
C ALA A 85 9.34 1.47 1.68
N ALA A 86 9.95 2.61 2.03
CA ALA A 86 11.08 3.18 1.28
C ALA A 86 12.27 2.21 1.24
N VAL A 87 12.62 1.59 2.35
CA VAL A 87 13.72 0.60 2.44
C VAL A 87 13.42 -0.62 1.58
N ALA A 88 12.19 -1.15 1.63
CA ALA A 88 11.77 -2.28 0.81
C ALA A 88 11.84 -1.97 -0.70
N GLU A 89 11.40 -0.79 -1.11
CA GLU A 89 11.47 -0.32 -2.51
C GLU A 89 12.92 -0.11 -2.98
N ILE A 90 13.81 0.37 -2.11
CA ILE A 90 15.24 0.52 -2.41
C ILE A 90 15.88 -0.86 -2.61
N ALA A 91 15.58 -1.82 -1.74
CA ALA A 91 16.07 -3.18 -1.86
C ALA A 91 15.59 -3.82 -3.18
N LEU A 92 14.30 -3.67 -3.49
CA LEU A 92 13.71 -4.16 -4.72
C LEU A 92 14.34 -3.53 -5.97
N ALA A 93 14.54 -2.20 -5.96
CA ALA A 93 15.20 -1.49 -7.03
C ALA A 93 16.68 -1.91 -7.22
N GLY A 94 17.40 -2.16 -6.12
CA GLY A 94 18.75 -2.70 -6.14
C GLY A 94 18.84 -4.07 -6.83
N LEU A 95 17.92 -4.97 -6.49
CA LEU A 95 17.81 -6.28 -7.12
C LEU A 95 17.44 -6.17 -8.61
N LEU A 96 16.47 -5.33 -8.98
CA LEU A 96 16.09 -5.13 -10.38
C LEU A 96 17.27 -4.66 -11.24
N ARG A 97 18.15 -3.83 -10.67
CA ARG A 97 19.34 -3.28 -11.38
C ARG A 97 20.58 -4.14 -11.32
N ARG A 98 20.58 -5.19 -10.50
CA ARG A 98 21.79 -5.99 -10.20
C ARG A 98 22.97 -5.13 -9.74
N ARG A 99 22.72 -4.03 -9.06
CA ARG A 99 23.73 -3.11 -8.53
C ARG A 99 23.49 -2.85 -7.05
N PRO A 100 24.50 -2.95 -6.19
CA PRO A 100 24.37 -2.56 -4.80
C PRO A 100 24.03 -1.06 -4.72
N THR A 101 23.00 -0.71 -3.95
CA THR A 101 22.66 0.69 -3.68
C THR A 101 23.70 1.28 -2.73
N ARG A 102 24.63 2.09 -3.27
CA ARG A 102 25.57 2.84 -2.44
C ARG A 102 24.81 3.92 -1.67
N ALA A 103 25.18 4.12 -0.40
CA ALA A 103 24.57 5.11 0.52
C ALA A 103 23.06 4.86 0.81
N ALA A 104 22.70 3.63 1.19
CA ALA A 104 21.32 3.21 1.49
C ALA A 104 20.59 4.14 2.47
N SER A 105 21.26 4.72 3.48
CA SER A 105 20.63 5.61 4.46
C SER A 105 20.17 6.94 3.87
N ARG A 106 20.98 7.61 3.06
CA ARG A 106 20.58 8.87 2.39
C ARG A 106 19.45 8.65 1.40
N THR A 107 19.51 7.56 0.63
CA THR A 107 18.45 7.17 -0.31
C THR A 107 17.16 6.83 0.42
N ALA A 108 17.23 6.18 1.60
CA ALA A 108 16.06 5.88 2.43
C ALA A 108 15.39 7.16 2.96
N LEU A 109 16.16 8.14 3.43
CA LEU A 109 15.63 9.43 3.86
C LEU A 109 15.01 10.22 2.70
N SER A 110 15.65 10.22 1.51
CA SER A 110 15.06 10.81 0.30
C SER A 110 13.77 10.11 -0.10
N GLY A 111 13.73 8.78 -0.05
CA GLY A 111 12.55 7.98 -0.31
C GLY A 111 11.42 8.28 0.68
N LEU A 112 11.73 8.37 1.97
CA LEU A 112 10.78 8.76 3.01
C LEU A 112 10.20 10.15 2.75
N ALA A 113 11.04 11.14 2.43
CA ALA A 113 10.59 12.50 2.14
C ALA A 113 9.65 12.54 0.92
N VAL A 114 9.96 11.77 -0.14
CA VAL A 114 9.08 11.63 -1.32
C VAL A 114 7.75 10.99 -0.95
N LEU A 115 7.76 9.91 -0.17
CA LEU A 115 6.53 9.22 0.26
C LEU A 115 5.67 10.11 1.17
N LEU A 116 6.28 10.83 2.10
CA LEU A 116 5.57 11.82 2.93
C LEU A 116 4.89 12.89 2.06
N LEU A 117 5.60 13.43 1.07
CA LEU A 117 5.02 14.41 0.15
C LEU A 117 3.89 13.81 -0.71
N ALA A 118 4.06 12.58 -1.18
CA ALA A 118 3.05 11.87 -1.97
C ALA A 118 1.78 11.53 -1.17
N THR A 119 1.88 11.40 0.16
CA THR A 119 0.73 11.12 1.03
C THR A 119 -0.03 12.37 1.47
N LEU A 120 0.55 13.58 1.34
CA LEU A 120 -0.13 14.83 1.73
C LEU A 120 -1.51 15.02 1.09
N PRO A 121 -1.70 14.83 -0.24
CA PRO A 121 -3.03 14.94 -0.84
C PRO A 121 -4.04 13.96 -0.24
N VAL A 122 -3.59 12.75 0.09
CA VAL A 122 -4.44 11.72 0.71
C VAL A 122 -4.86 12.14 2.11
N ILE A 123 -3.93 12.67 2.92
CA ILE A 123 -4.23 13.17 4.26
C ILE A 123 -5.25 14.32 4.21
N VAL A 124 -5.07 15.27 3.29
CA VAL A 124 -6.00 16.38 3.10
C VAL A 124 -7.39 15.89 2.66
N ALA A 125 -7.44 14.96 1.70
CA ALA A 125 -8.71 14.38 1.24
C ALA A 125 -9.40 13.55 2.33
N ALA A 126 -8.63 12.80 3.14
CA ALA A 126 -9.16 12.06 4.28
C ALA A 126 -9.72 13.01 5.36
N ALA A 127 -9.03 14.10 5.67
CA ALA A 127 -9.53 15.12 6.59
C ALA A 127 -10.83 15.78 6.08
N ALA A 128 -10.90 16.06 4.77
CA ALA A 128 -12.13 16.55 4.14
C ALA A 128 -13.28 15.53 4.22
N LEU A 129 -12.98 14.23 4.03
CA LEU A 129 -13.96 13.16 4.18
C LEU A 129 -14.48 13.08 5.63
N VAL A 130 -13.61 13.13 6.63
CA VAL A 130 -14.00 13.14 8.05
C VAL A 130 -14.88 14.36 8.35
N SER A 131 -14.49 15.56 7.88
CA SER A 131 -15.30 16.76 8.02
C SER A 131 -16.67 16.61 7.34
N GLY A 132 -16.70 16.01 6.15
CA GLY A 132 -17.93 15.70 5.43
C GLY A 132 -18.85 14.73 6.21
N ILE A 133 -18.28 13.68 6.82
CA ILE A 133 -19.03 12.74 7.67
C ILE A 133 -19.69 13.50 8.83
N VAL A 134 -18.93 14.31 9.56
CA VAL A 134 -19.43 15.08 10.71
C VAL A 134 -20.56 16.02 10.29
N ALA A 135 -20.45 16.64 9.12
CA ALA A 135 -21.46 17.57 8.62
C ALA A 135 -22.75 16.86 8.14
N VAL A 136 -22.63 15.71 7.51
CA VAL A 136 -23.73 15.02 6.81
C VAL A 136 -24.43 13.98 7.71
N ALA A 137 -23.70 13.33 8.62
CA ALA A 137 -24.23 12.23 9.42
C ALA A 137 -25.50 12.60 10.20
N PRO A 138 -25.62 13.76 10.90
CA PRO A 138 -26.83 14.10 11.64
C PRO A 138 -28.08 14.14 10.73
N GLY A 139 -27.97 14.75 9.55
CA GLY A 139 -29.08 14.83 8.60
C GLY A 139 -29.49 13.46 8.03
N VAL A 140 -28.52 12.56 7.82
CA VAL A 140 -28.79 11.20 7.32
C VAL A 140 -29.48 10.35 8.39
N TYR A 141 -29.06 10.45 9.64
CA TYR A 141 -29.66 9.68 10.75
C TYR A 141 -31.11 10.15 11.08
N ILE A 142 -31.39 11.45 10.99
CA ILE A 142 -32.71 12.03 11.30
C ILE A 142 -33.66 11.94 10.10
N SER A 143 -33.17 11.54 8.90
CA SER A 143 -33.98 11.47 7.69
C SER A 143 -35.16 10.52 7.85
N PRO A 144 -36.36 10.91 7.40
CA PRO A 144 -37.57 10.07 7.44
C PRO A 144 -37.54 8.89 6.47
N ASP A 145 -36.54 8.80 5.58
CA ASP A 145 -36.39 7.69 4.67
C ASP A 145 -35.87 6.44 5.43
N VAL A 146 -36.81 5.56 5.78
CA VAL A 146 -36.52 4.27 6.44
C VAL A 146 -36.34 3.13 5.45
N GLN A 147 -36.59 3.33 4.15
CA GLN A 147 -36.49 2.27 3.14
C GLN A 147 -35.02 2.07 2.67
N THR A 148 -34.26 3.16 2.60
CA THR A 148 -32.86 3.08 2.18
C THR A 148 -31.96 2.90 3.39
N PRO A 149 -31.08 1.84 3.42
CA PRO A 149 -30.14 1.64 4.50
C PRO A 149 -29.28 2.89 4.77
N VAL A 150 -29.08 3.22 6.03
CA VAL A 150 -28.33 4.42 6.47
C VAL A 150 -26.96 4.52 5.82
N LEU A 151 -26.26 3.37 5.70
CA LEU A 151 -24.94 3.33 5.07
C LEU A 151 -24.97 3.72 3.59
N LEU A 152 -26.01 3.35 2.84
CA LEU A 152 -26.15 3.73 1.43
C LEU A 152 -26.46 5.23 1.30
N ARG A 153 -27.28 5.79 2.16
CA ARG A 153 -27.57 7.23 2.19
C ARG A 153 -26.32 8.03 2.53
N LEU A 154 -25.58 7.59 3.54
CA LEU A 154 -24.31 8.21 3.93
C LEU A 154 -23.28 8.12 2.81
N ALA A 155 -23.10 6.95 2.20
CA ALA A 155 -22.19 6.76 1.07
C ALA A 155 -22.56 7.64 -0.13
N GLY A 156 -23.87 7.77 -0.45
CA GLY A 156 -24.36 8.65 -1.51
C GLY A 156 -24.03 10.12 -1.23
N ALA A 157 -24.29 10.58 -0.02
CA ALA A 157 -24.00 11.95 0.40
C ALA A 157 -22.49 12.26 0.44
N LEU A 158 -21.66 11.26 0.73
CA LEU A 158 -20.20 11.39 0.79
C LEU A 158 -19.48 11.06 -0.53
N LEU A 159 -20.21 10.71 -1.58
CA LEU A 159 -19.64 10.32 -2.87
C LEU A 159 -18.58 11.30 -3.42
N PRO A 160 -18.77 12.62 -3.37
CA PRO A 160 -17.74 13.58 -3.81
C PRO A 160 -16.46 13.49 -2.98
N HIS A 161 -16.56 13.29 -1.67
CA HIS A 161 -15.41 13.15 -0.78
C HIS A 161 -14.68 11.84 -1.00
N LEU A 162 -15.42 10.74 -1.21
CA LEU A 162 -14.84 9.42 -1.54
C LEU A 162 -14.13 9.47 -2.89
N ALA A 163 -14.72 10.12 -3.91
CA ALA A 163 -14.07 10.36 -5.18
C ALA A 163 -12.80 11.22 -5.02
N GLY A 164 -12.83 12.24 -4.18
CA GLY A 164 -11.68 13.07 -3.84
C GLY A 164 -10.53 12.24 -3.23
N VAL A 165 -10.85 11.34 -2.28
CA VAL A 165 -9.86 10.41 -1.70
C VAL A 165 -9.28 9.48 -2.75
N ALA A 166 -10.11 8.88 -3.60
CA ALA A 166 -9.64 8.00 -4.68
C ALA A 166 -8.70 8.72 -5.67
N LEU A 167 -9.05 9.94 -6.06
CA LEU A 167 -8.20 10.78 -6.92
C LEU A 167 -6.90 11.18 -6.22
N ALA A 168 -6.92 11.51 -4.94
CA ALA A 168 -5.75 11.85 -4.15
C ALA A 168 -4.78 10.65 -4.03
N ILE A 169 -5.32 9.43 -3.80
CA ILE A 169 -4.53 8.20 -3.79
C ILE A 169 -3.88 7.99 -5.16
N LEU A 170 -4.63 8.09 -6.25
CA LEU A 170 -4.11 7.92 -7.60
C LEU A 170 -3.02 8.95 -7.92
N ALA A 171 -3.25 10.22 -7.61
CA ALA A 171 -2.27 11.29 -7.79
C ALA A 171 -0.99 11.04 -6.96
N GLY A 172 -1.15 10.62 -5.71
CA GLY A 172 -0.05 10.22 -4.82
C GLY A 172 0.75 9.05 -5.38
N GLN A 173 0.09 8.05 -5.97
CA GLN A 173 0.74 6.90 -6.60
C GLN A 173 1.48 7.29 -7.88
N VAL A 174 0.89 8.14 -8.74
CA VAL A 174 1.56 8.64 -9.97
C VAL A 174 2.82 9.41 -9.59
N PHE A 175 2.67 10.40 -8.72
CA PHE A 175 3.79 11.25 -8.30
C PHE A 175 4.81 10.48 -7.47
N GLY A 176 4.38 9.80 -6.40
CA GLY A 176 5.24 9.08 -5.47
C GLY A 176 5.94 7.90 -6.14
N GLY A 177 5.22 7.14 -6.97
CA GLY A 177 5.79 6.04 -7.72
C GLY A 177 6.92 6.46 -8.66
N LEU A 178 6.76 7.59 -9.36
CA LEU A 178 7.77 8.13 -10.26
C LEU A 178 8.92 8.80 -9.49
N ALA A 179 8.62 9.68 -8.53
CA ALA A 179 9.62 10.44 -7.78
C ALA A 179 10.50 9.53 -6.91
N LEU A 180 9.92 8.51 -6.26
CA LEU A 180 10.66 7.54 -5.48
C LEU A 180 11.68 6.79 -6.34
N ARG A 181 11.28 6.34 -7.51
CA ARG A 181 12.17 5.60 -8.41
C ARG A 181 13.24 6.49 -9.03
N LEU A 182 12.95 7.75 -9.31
CA LEU A 182 13.95 8.71 -9.72
C LEU A 182 14.96 9.00 -8.59
N ALA A 183 14.50 9.16 -7.35
CA ALA A 183 15.37 9.33 -6.19
C ALA A 183 16.31 8.12 -5.96
N ILE A 184 15.81 6.92 -6.24
CA ILE A 184 16.61 5.68 -6.16
C ILE A 184 17.50 5.52 -7.39
N HIS A 185 17.05 5.96 -8.58
CA HIS A 185 17.73 5.76 -9.85
C HIS A 185 18.99 6.61 -9.98
N ASP A 186 18.88 7.85 -9.64
CA ASP A 186 19.97 8.84 -9.76
C ASP A 186 20.52 9.14 -8.36
N ALA A 187 21.44 8.30 -7.89
CA ALA A 187 22.10 8.49 -6.59
C ALA A 187 22.89 9.83 -6.48
N GLY A 188 22.92 10.62 -7.53
CA GLY A 188 23.48 11.96 -7.57
C GLY A 188 22.46 13.09 -7.43
N HIS A 189 21.16 12.80 -7.52
CA HIS A 189 20.12 13.83 -7.36
C HIS A 189 19.66 13.88 -5.89
N ASP A 190 19.56 15.08 -5.36
CA ASP A 190 18.89 15.34 -4.09
C ASP A 190 17.36 15.11 -4.23
N THR A 191 16.68 15.02 -3.13
CA THR A 191 15.22 14.81 -3.09
C THR A 191 14.48 15.83 -3.96
N ALA A 192 14.90 17.09 -3.94
CA ALA A 192 14.30 18.17 -4.73
C ALA A 192 14.51 17.98 -6.24
N GLY A 193 15.65 17.46 -6.64
CA GLY A 193 15.96 17.09 -8.03
C GLY A 193 15.05 15.98 -8.53
N ALA A 194 14.87 14.91 -7.75
CA ALA A 194 13.98 13.79 -8.09
C ALA A 194 12.52 14.25 -8.24
N ILE A 195 12.03 15.09 -7.31
CA ILE A 195 10.69 15.69 -7.36
C ILE A 195 10.51 16.52 -8.63
N ARG A 196 11.48 17.41 -8.93
CA ARG A 196 11.42 18.28 -10.11
C ARG A 196 11.43 17.49 -11.41
N LEU A 197 12.23 16.42 -11.48
CA LEU A 197 12.27 15.51 -12.64
C LEU A 197 10.95 14.75 -12.78
N ALA A 198 10.38 14.26 -11.69
CA ALA A 198 9.08 13.58 -11.71
C ALA A 198 7.99 14.50 -12.27
N LEU A 199 7.88 15.73 -11.77
CA LEU A 199 6.90 16.70 -12.25
C LEU A 199 7.10 17.03 -13.74
N ARG A 200 8.35 17.23 -14.17
CA ARG A 200 8.65 17.46 -15.60
C ARG A 200 8.28 16.27 -16.48
N ARG A 201 8.50 15.05 -15.99
CA ARG A 201 8.15 13.83 -16.72
C ARG A 201 6.64 13.68 -16.84
N ILE A 202 5.90 13.88 -15.75
CA ILE A 202 4.44 13.85 -15.76
C ILE A 202 3.88 14.92 -16.72
N ALA A 203 4.47 16.13 -16.72
CA ALA A 203 4.03 17.20 -17.61
C ALA A 203 4.29 16.92 -19.10
N ARG A 204 5.34 16.15 -19.44
CA ARG A 204 5.70 15.82 -20.83
C ARG A 204 4.98 14.58 -21.37
N ASP A 205 4.87 13.56 -20.57
CA ASP A 205 4.23 12.28 -20.91
C ASP A 205 3.49 11.73 -19.68
N PRO A 206 2.24 12.15 -19.46
CA PRO A 206 1.46 11.70 -18.32
C PRO A 206 0.95 10.27 -18.45
N TRP A 207 0.76 9.77 -19.69
CA TRP A 207 0.02 8.53 -19.93
C TRP A 207 0.76 7.27 -19.48
N GLY A 208 2.09 7.23 -19.65
CA GLY A 208 2.90 6.11 -19.17
C GLY A 208 2.83 5.95 -17.64
N PRO A 209 3.25 6.96 -16.86
CA PRO A 209 3.14 6.93 -15.40
C PRO A 209 1.72 6.74 -14.88
N PHE A 210 0.74 7.42 -15.47
CA PHE A 210 -0.67 7.28 -15.09
C PHE A 210 -1.18 5.86 -15.31
N GLY A 211 -0.87 5.25 -16.45
CA GLY A 211 -1.30 3.88 -16.76
C GLY A 211 -0.75 2.85 -15.78
N VAL A 212 0.55 2.93 -15.42
CA VAL A 212 1.16 2.02 -14.43
C VAL A 212 0.56 2.25 -13.04
N ALA A 213 0.36 3.50 -12.63
CA ALA A 213 -0.27 3.83 -11.35
C ALA A 213 -1.72 3.34 -11.28
N LEU A 214 -2.49 3.49 -12.35
CA LEU A 214 -3.87 3.01 -12.44
C LEU A 214 -3.95 1.48 -12.31
N VAL A 215 -3.09 0.74 -13.02
CA VAL A 215 -3.02 -0.71 -12.88
C VAL A 215 -2.59 -1.11 -11.47
N GLY A 216 -1.63 -0.41 -10.88
CA GLY A 216 -1.22 -0.60 -9.49
C GLY A 216 -2.38 -0.39 -8.52
N TRP A 217 -3.13 0.70 -8.68
CA TRP A 217 -4.29 1.02 -7.86
C TRP A 217 -5.41 -0.02 -7.99
N LEU A 218 -5.74 -0.43 -9.22
CA LEU A 218 -6.74 -1.49 -9.45
C LEU A 218 -6.30 -2.82 -8.83
N LYS A 219 -5.04 -3.19 -8.99
CA LYS A 219 -4.45 -4.36 -8.33
C LYS A 219 -4.64 -4.29 -6.80
N ASP A 220 -4.31 -3.15 -6.19
CA ASP A 220 -4.42 -2.96 -4.74
C ASP A 220 -5.88 -3.04 -4.27
N LEU A 221 -6.81 -2.47 -5.03
CA LEU A 221 -8.25 -2.54 -4.75
C LEU A 221 -8.77 -3.98 -4.81
N VAL A 222 -8.40 -4.72 -5.87
CA VAL A 222 -8.81 -6.13 -6.04
C VAL A 222 -8.22 -7.00 -4.94
N LEU A 223 -6.93 -6.81 -4.62
CA LEU A 223 -6.29 -7.54 -3.52
C LEU A 223 -6.95 -7.24 -2.17
N LEU A 224 -7.22 -5.97 -1.88
CA LEU A 224 -7.84 -5.55 -0.62
C LEU A 224 -9.24 -6.17 -0.47
N ALA A 225 -10.09 -6.03 -1.50
CA ALA A 225 -11.45 -6.57 -1.49
C ALA A 225 -11.47 -8.10 -1.44
N GLY A 226 -10.66 -8.76 -2.28
CA GLY A 226 -10.55 -10.22 -2.33
C GLY A 226 -9.98 -10.81 -1.04
N SER A 227 -8.95 -10.17 -0.47
CA SER A 227 -8.35 -10.57 0.79
C SER A 227 -9.33 -10.43 1.95
N TYR A 228 -10.05 -9.31 2.03
CA TYR A 228 -11.07 -9.11 3.05
C TYR A 228 -12.17 -10.17 2.97
N ALA A 229 -12.70 -10.44 1.78
CA ALA A 229 -13.74 -11.44 1.57
C ALA A 229 -13.27 -12.85 1.96
N ALA A 230 -12.07 -13.25 1.50
CA ALA A 230 -11.49 -14.55 1.81
C ALA A 230 -11.21 -14.71 3.31
N LEU A 231 -10.55 -13.74 3.93
CA LEU A 231 -10.22 -13.79 5.35
C LEU A 231 -11.48 -13.75 6.22
N ARG A 232 -12.50 -12.96 5.86
CA ARG A 232 -13.77 -12.93 6.59
C ARG A 232 -14.50 -14.27 6.55
N ALA A 233 -14.54 -14.93 5.39
CA ALA A 233 -15.15 -16.25 5.26
C ALA A 233 -14.45 -17.32 6.12
N LEU A 234 -13.12 -17.21 6.25
CA LEU A 234 -12.32 -18.13 7.06
C LEU A 234 -12.32 -17.78 8.55
N TRP A 235 -12.46 -16.52 8.89
CA TRP A 235 -12.48 -16.07 10.29
C TRP A 235 -13.79 -16.40 11.00
N ALA A 236 -14.93 -16.39 10.30
CA ALA A 236 -16.22 -16.67 10.90
C ALA A 236 -16.23 -17.99 11.71
N PRO A 237 -15.84 -19.17 11.14
CA PRO A 237 -15.80 -20.42 11.91
C PRO A 237 -14.74 -20.41 13.02
N VAL A 238 -13.68 -19.64 12.92
CA VAL A 238 -12.68 -19.46 13.99
C VAL A 238 -13.30 -18.69 15.16
N ALA A 239 -13.93 -17.55 14.87
CA ALA A 239 -14.58 -16.70 15.86
C ALA A 239 -15.70 -17.44 16.62
N ASP A 240 -16.54 -18.21 15.90
CA ASP A 240 -17.63 -19.00 16.49
C ASP A 240 -17.10 -20.04 17.48
N ARG A 241 -15.98 -20.69 17.14
CA ARG A 241 -15.37 -21.67 18.04
C ARG A 241 -14.63 -21.04 19.22
N MET A 242 -14.04 -19.88 19.02
CA MET A 242 -13.39 -19.12 20.10
C MET A 242 -14.41 -18.62 21.13
N SER A 243 -15.61 -18.27 20.73
CA SER A 243 -16.68 -17.84 21.65
C SER A 243 -17.29 -19.01 22.46
N GLY A 244 -17.22 -20.25 21.95
CA GLY A 244 -17.84 -21.44 22.55
C GLY A 244 -16.92 -22.38 23.33
N GLY A 245 -15.60 -22.08 23.43
CA GLY A 245 -14.70 -22.99 24.13
C GLY A 245 -13.22 -22.58 24.16
N PRO A 246 -12.38 -23.38 24.83
CA PRO A 246 -10.96 -23.05 24.98
C PRO A 246 -10.22 -23.08 23.61
N LEU A 247 -9.32 -22.15 23.43
CA LEU A 247 -8.46 -22.02 22.23
C LEU A 247 -7.55 -23.25 21.99
N THR A 248 -7.35 -24.05 23.02
CA THR A 248 -6.47 -25.24 22.99
C THR A 248 -7.10 -26.45 22.28
N ARG A 249 -8.35 -26.37 21.83
CA ARG A 249 -8.97 -27.46 21.06
C ARG A 249 -8.23 -27.64 19.72
N PRO A 250 -7.82 -28.87 19.34
CA PRO A 250 -7.02 -29.11 18.13
C PRO A 250 -7.71 -28.60 16.85
N GLU A 251 -9.04 -28.64 16.80
CA GLU A 251 -9.82 -28.14 15.67
C GLU A 251 -9.74 -26.61 15.53
N THR A 252 -9.78 -25.88 16.65
CA THR A 252 -9.63 -24.41 16.66
C THR A 252 -8.24 -24.02 16.23
N LEU A 253 -7.21 -24.73 16.72
CA LEU A 253 -5.82 -24.51 16.30
C LEU A 253 -5.63 -24.79 14.80
N LEU A 254 -6.23 -25.85 14.26
CA LEU A 254 -6.14 -26.18 12.84
C LEU A 254 -6.77 -25.08 11.97
N LEU A 255 -7.93 -24.58 12.36
CA LEU A 255 -8.60 -23.46 11.66
C LEU A 255 -7.76 -22.18 11.73
N LEU A 256 -7.16 -21.89 12.88
CA LEU A 256 -6.30 -20.71 13.04
C LEU A 256 -5.03 -20.82 12.18
N VAL A 257 -4.39 -21.99 12.15
CA VAL A 257 -3.23 -22.26 11.29
C VAL A 257 -3.62 -22.12 9.82
N GLY A 258 -4.77 -22.65 9.42
CA GLY A 258 -5.30 -22.48 8.05
C GLY A 258 -5.55 -21.01 7.70
N PHE A 259 -6.16 -20.25 8.61
CA PHE A 259 -6.40 -18.82 8.44
C PHE A 259 -5.09 -18.04 8.26
N VAL A 260 -4.10 -18.28 9.14
CA VAL A 260 -2.78 -17.64 9.03
C VAL A 260 -2.06 -18.06 7.75
N GLY A 261 -2.12 -19.35 7.37
CA GLY A 261 -1.52 -19.84 6.12
C GLY A 261 -2.10 -19.17 4.88
N ILE A 262 -3.40 -18.99 4.84
CA ILE A 262 -4.06 -18.28 3.71
C ILE A 262 -3.70 -16.80 3.71
N TRP A 263 -3.65 -16.14 4.86
CA TRP A 263 -3.19 -14.75 4.95
C TRP A 263 -1.74 -14.59 4.43
N LEU A 264 -0.84 -15.49 4.82
CA LEU A 264 0.54 -15.51 4.30
C LEU A 264 0.58 -15.75 2.78
N GLY A 265 -0.28 -16.63 2.26
CA GLY A 265 -0.43 -16.85 0.81
C GLY A 265 -0.90 -15.59 0.06
N ILE A 266 -1.85 -14.86 0.64
CA ILE A 266 -2.31 -13.58 0.11
C ILE A 266 -1.19 -12.53 0.12
N LEU A 267 -0.38 -12.47 1.19
CA LEU A 267 0.77 -11.59 1.25
C LEU A 267 1.82 -11.92 0.19
N ALA A 268 2.10 -13.21 -0.03
CA ALA A 268 3.03 -13.64 -1.06
C ALA A 268 2.54 -13.27 -2.46
N LEU A 269 1.24 -13.46 -2.75
CA LEU A 269 0.61 -13.02 -4.00
C LEU A 269 0.71 -11.50 -4.15
N GLY A 270 0.42 -10.74 -3.09
CA GLY A 270 0.57 -9.28 -3.04
C GLY A 270 2.00 -8.86 -3.36
N GLY A 271 2.99 -9.57 -2.81
CA GLY A 271 4.41 -9.37 -3.09
C GLY A 271 4.77 -9.62 -4.56
N ALA A 272 4.34 -10.73 -5.14
CA ALA A 272 4.59 -11.04 -6.55
C ALA A 272 3.99 -9.97 -7.48
N LEU A 273 2.77 -9.54 -7.21
CA LEU A 273 2.10 -8.47 -7.96
C LEU A 273 2.77 -7.10 -7.73
N HIS A 274 3.30 -6.84 -6.54
CA HIS A 274 4.06 -5.62 -6.26
C HIS A 274 5.41 -5.60 -6.99
N ALA A 275 6.10 -6.75 -7.04
CA ALA A 275 7.34 -6.92 -7.83
C ALA A 275 7.08 -6.64 -9.33
N TRP A 276 5.98 -7.15 -9.88
CA TRP A 276 5.58 -6.87 -11.25
C TRP A 276 5.39 -5.37 -11.50
N ILE A 277 4.60 -4.68 -10.68
CA ILE A 277 4.35 -3.23 -10.84
C ILE A 277 5.66 -2.43 -10.68
N SER A 278 6.53 -2.80 -9.73
CA SER A 278 7.84 -2.16 -9.56
C SER A 278 8.75 -2.37 -10.76
N ALA A 279 8.78 -3.58 -11.34
CA ALA A 279 9.51 -3.85 -12.56
C ALA A 279 8.96 -3.03 -13.75
N TRP A 280 7.65 -2.88 -13.85
CA TRP A 280 7.00 -2.08 -14.89
C TRP A 280 7.37 -0.60 -14.77
N TRP A 281 7.36 -0.03 -13.56
CA TRP A 281 7.85 1.32 -13.31
C TRP A 281 9.31 1.50 -13.78
N HIS A 282 10.18 0.50 -13.53
CA HIS A 282 11.56 0.53 -14.01
C HIS A 282 11.65 0.53 -15.54
N ALA A 283 10.82 -0.25 -16.20
CA ALA A 283 10.76 -0.29 -17.66
C ALA A 283 10.27 1.03 -18.28
N GLU A 284 9.40 1.78 -17.58
CA GLU A 284 8.96 3.11 -18.01
C GLU A 284 10.06 4.19 -17.86
N LEU A 285 10.98 4.01 -16.92
CA LEU A 285 12.09 4.94 -16.71
C LEU A 285 13.27 4.69 -17.64
N SER A 286 13.39 3.48 -18.19
CA SER A 286 14.48 3.14 -19.08
C SER A 286 14.33 3.86 -20.44
N PRO A 287 15.42 4.39 -21.01
CA PRO A 287 15.38 4.97 -22.35
C PRO A 287 14.85 3.97 -23.37
N ALA A 288 14.05 4.47 -24.33
CA ALA A 288 13.53 3.62 -25.41
C ALA A 288 14.70 3.00 -26.19
N GLY A 289 14.78 1.67 -26.17
CA GLY A 289 15.85 0.90 -26.84
C GLY A 289 16.86 0.22 -25.91
N THR A 290 16.87 0.55 -24.63
CA THR A 290 17.68 -0.24 -23.67
C THR A 290 16.86 -1.47 -23.27
N PRO A 291 17.36 -2.71 -23.50
CA PRO A 291 16.66 -3.90 -23.03
C PRO A 291 16.47 -3.79 -21.52
N ALA A 292 15.23 -3.91 -21.07
CA ALA A 292 14.84 -3.78 -19.64
C ALA A 292 15.50 -4.86 -18.75
N VAL A 293 16.15 -5.82 -19.35
CA VAL A 293 16.84 -6.95 -18.72
C VAL A 293 18.28 -6.94 -19.22
N ALA A 294 19.23 -6.71 -18.33
CA ALA A 294 20.63 -7.00 -18.63
C ALA A 294 20.72 -8.47 -19.07
N ALA A 295 21.36 -8.70 -20.21
CA ALA A 295 21.63 -10.05 -20.71
C ALA A 295 22.17 -10.95 -19.58
N PRO A 296 21.83 -12.25 -19.56
CA PRO A 296 22.39 -13.16 -18.58
C PRO A 296 23.90 -12.99 -18.55
N LEU A 297 24.47 -12.95 -17.35
CA LEU A 297 25.91 -12.90 -17.18
C LEU A 297 26.50 -14.03 -18.03
N PRO A 298 27.55 -13.76 -18.83
CA PRO A 298 28.24 -14.84 -19.53
C PRO A 298 28.60 -15.87 -18.47
N THR A 299 28.11 -17.08 -18.64
CA THR A 299 28.57 -18.23 -17.87
C THR A 299 30.07 -18.23 -17.99
N THR A 300 30.77 -18.01 -16.88
CA THR A 300 32.23 -18.23 -16.81
C THR A 300 32.44 -19.67 -17.22
N GLN A 301 32.82 -19.88 -18.49
CA GLN A 301 33.36 -21.16 -18.91
C GLN A 301 34.57 -21.41 -18.01
N PRO A 302 34.63 -22.56 -17.33
CA PRO A 302 35.84 -22.93 -16.63
C PRO A 302 36.97 -23.01 -17.68
N ASP A 303 38.07 -22.30 -17.43
CA ASP A 303 39.27 -22.40 -18.24
C ASP A 303 39.67 -23.88 -18.39
N PRO A 304 39.89 -24.37 -19.60
CA PRO A 304 40.40 -25.73 -19.78
C PRO A 304 41.82 -25.77 -19.17
N MET A 305 42.00 -26.66 -18.18
CA MET A 305 43.33 -27.04 -17.66
C MET A 305 44.14 -27.75 -18.70
#